data_c7864910f7c6b159de9c43de59e83656
#
_entry.id   c7864910f7c6b159de9c43de59e83656
#
_cell.length_a   1.000
_cell.length_b   1.000
_cell.length_c   1.000
_cell.angle_alpha   90.00
_cell.angle_beta   90.00
_cell.angle_gamma   90.00
#
_symmetry.space_group_name_H-M   'P 1'
#
loop_
_entity.id
_entity.type
_entity.pdbx_description
1 polymer ?
#
loop_
_entity_poly.entity_id
_entity_poly.type
_entity_poly.pdbx_seq_one_letter_code
_entity_poly.pdbx_strand_id
1 'polypeptide(L)'
;MKRSKHNLSNTKLLSLDAGELVPIGLTEVLPGDSIQQATSALVRASPLLAPVMHPVHCRIHHWFVPNRLLWEDWEDFITGGPDGMDASVFPTITMPGGSGATVGSLADYLGIPTGVASLEVSALPFRAYNMIWNEYYRDQDLQTELAIDLGSGPDSTTGTGIQNCAWEKDYFTSARPWEQKGPSITVPLGTTAPIVTGKR
;
A
#
# COMPACT_ATOMS: atom_id res chain seq x y z
N MET A 1 26.01 14.78 -21.66
CA MET A 1 25.80 13.33 -21.51
C MET A 1 24.70 12.87 -22.45
N LYS A 2 24.90 11.80 -23.20
CA LYS A 2 23.88 11.29 -24.14
C LYS A 2 22.94 10.37 -23.33
N ARG A 3 21.66 10.68 -23.26
CA ARG A 3 20.66 9.83 -22.57
C ARG A 3 20.32 8.63 -23.44
N SER A 4 20.28 7.44 -22.84
CA SER A 4 19.79 6.22 -23.47
C SER A 4 18.28 6.10 -23.26
N LYS A 5 17.57 5.53 -24.24
CA LYS A 5 16.15 5.22 -24.14
C LYS A 5 15.99 3.72 -24.08
N HIS A 6 15.31 3.25 -23.06
CA HIS A 6 15.00 1.84 -22.86
C HIS A 6 13.49 1.61 -23.01
N ASN A 7 13.13 0.47 -23.59
CA ASN A 7 11.74 0.05 -23.70
C ASN A 7 11.45 -0.96 -22.56
N LEU A 8 10.58 -0.57 -21.63
CA LEU A 8 10.14 -1.39 -20.50
C LEU A 8 8.71 -1.93 -20.70
N SER A 9 8.19 -1.84 -21.92
CA SER A 9 6.82 -2.31 -22.21
C SER A 9 6.69 -3.81 -21.95
N ASN A 10 5.65 -4.16 -21.22
CA ASN A 10 5.33 -5.55 -20.92
C ASN A 10 3.81 -5.77 -20.97
N THR A 11 3.42 -7.02 -20.99
CA THR A 11 2.02 -7.45 -20.88
C THR A 11 1.89 -8.35 -19.67
N LYS A 12 0.94 -8.06 -18.79
CA LYS A 12 0.64 -8.87 -17.62
C LYS A 12 -0.76 -9.46 -17.73
N LEU A 13 -0.86 -10.77 -17.57
CA LEU A 13 -2.12 -11.50 -17.47
C LEU A 13 -2.32 -11.86 -15.99
N LEU A 14 -3.48 -11.53 -15.46
CA LEU A 14 -3.81 -11.82 -14.07
C LEU A 14 -5.32 -11.98 -13.90
N SER A 15 -5.73 -12.65 -12.84
CA SER A 15 -7.09 -12.65 -12.31
C SER A 15 -7.09 -11.90 -10.98
N LEU A 16 -8.19 -11.24 -10.64
CA LEU A 16 -8.35 -10.53 -9.39
C LEU A 16 -9.80 -10.59 -8.93
N ASP A 17 -10.02 -10.49 -7.65
CA ASP A 17 -11.34 -10.36 -7.07
C ASP A 17 -11.73 -8.88 -6.87
N ALA A 18 -13.03 -8.63 -6.82
CA ALA A 18 -13.54 -7.27 -6.64
C ALA A 18 -13.17 -6.74 -5.25
N GLY A 19 -12.61 -5.53 -5.21
CA GLY A 19 -12.21 -4.88 -3.97
C GLY A 19 -10.74 -5.07 -3.60
N GLU A 20 -10.03 -6.01 -4.21
CA GLU A 20 -8.61 -6.22 -3.95
C GLU A 20 -7.74 -5.13 -4.57
N LEU A 21 -6.69 -4.73 -3.84
CA LEU A 21 -5.61 -3.90 -4.34
C LEU A 21 -4.51 -4.80 -4.91
N VAL A 22 -4.47 -4.94 -6.23
CA VAL A 22 -3.54 -5.84 -6.90
C VAL A 22 -2.45 -5.07 -7.64
N PRO A 23 -1.17 -5.31 -7.36
CA PRO A 23 -0.08 -4.71 -8.11
C PRO A 23 0.02 -5.33 -9.52
N ILE A 24 -0.09 -4.46 -10.53
CA ILE A 24 -0.04 -4.87 -11.94
C ILE A 24 1.32 -4.66 -12.59
N GLY A 25 2.20 -3.91 -11.95
CA GLY A 25 3.55 -3.66 -12.46
C GLY A 25 4.43 -3.04 -11.40
N LEU A 26 5.70 -3.35 -11.49
CA LEU A 26 6.78 -2.78 -10.68
C LEU A 26 7.89 -2.37 -11.62
N THR A 27 8.39 -1.16 -11.46
CA THR A 27 9.52 -0.64 -12.23
C THR A 27 10.46 0.10 -11.30
N GLU A 28 11.70 -0.32 -11.26
CA GLU A 28 12.74 0.41 -10.55
C GLU A 28 13.16 1.64 -11.35
N VAL A 29 13.37 2.75 -10.65
CA VAL A 29 13.76 4.02 -11.24
C VAL A 29 14.99 4.58 -10.55
N LEU A 30 15.91 5.11 -11.33
CA LEU A 30 17.14 5.72 -10.85
C LEU A 30 17.00 7.25 -10.82
N PRO A 31 17.76 7.95 -9.97
CA PRO A 31 17.79 9.39 -9.95
C PRO A 31 18.09 9.97 -11.34
N GLY A 32 17.27 10.91 -11.79
CA GLY A 32 17.41 11.54 -13.11
C GLY A 32 16.72 10.83 -14.26
N ASP A 33 16.08 9.68 -14.02
CA ASP A 33 15.26 9.01 -15.02
C ASP A 33 13.98 9.79 -15.34
N SER A 34 13.54 9.66 -16.57
CA SER A 34 12.24 10.16 -17.04
C SER A 34 11.47 9.02 -17.66
N ILE A 35 10.28 8.72 -17.15
CA ILE A 35 9.43 7.64 -17.61
C ILE A 35 8.23 8.22 -18.35
N GLN A 36 7.97 7.71 -19.55
CA GLN A 36 6.72 7.91 -20.25
C GLN A 36 5.91 6.63 -20.16
N GLN A 37 4.73 6.71 -19.57
CA GLN A 37 3.89 5.55 -19.32
C GLN A 37 2.54 5.70 -20.03
N ALA A 38 2.10 4.60 -20.65
CA ALA A 38 0.75 4.45 -21.16
C ALA A 38 0.27 3.03 -20.80
N THR A 39 -0.93 2.93 -20.24
CA THR A 39 -1.50 1.64 -19.83
C THR A 39 -2.78 1.38 -20.60
N SER A 40 -2.92 0.17 -21.12
CA SER A 40 -4.13 -0.34 -21.76
C SER A 40 -4.58 -1.60 -21.03
N ALA A 41 -5.85 -1.69 -20.66
CA ALA A 41 -6.39 -2.83 -19.93
C ALA A 41 -7.59 -3.41 -20.65
N LEU A 42 -7.61 -4.73 -20.74
CA LEU A 42 -8.79 -5.51 -21.15
C LEU A 42 -9.30 -6.29 -19.95
N VAL A 43 -10.49 -5.92 -19.47
CA VAL A 43 -11.13 -6.57 -18.32
C VAL A 43 -12.23 -7.52 -18.82
N ARG A 44 -12.18 -8.78 -18.38
CA ARG A 44 -13.20 -9.79 -18.68
C ARG A 44 -13.79 -10.29 -17.36
N ALA A 45 -15.12 -10.21 -17.24
CA ALA A 45 -15.80 -10.90 -16.13
C ALA A 45 -15.79 -12.42 -16.36
N SER A 46 -15.59 -13.19 -15.29
CA SER A 46 -15.84 -14.63 -15.29
C SER A 46 -17.31 -14.91 -15.56
N PRO A 47 -17.67 -16.08 -16.10
CA PRO A 47 -19.07 -16.48 -16.21
C PRO A 47 -19.76 -16.43 -14.85
N LEU A 48 -20.82 -15.63 -14.75
CA LEU A 48 -21.58 -15.43 -13.52
C LEU A 48 -22.87 -16.23 -13.59
N LEU A 49 -23.33 -16.73 -12.44
CA LEU A 49 -24.61 -17.43 -12.33
C LEU A 49 -25.80 -16.49 -12.60
N ALA A 50 -25.66 -15.21 -12.27
CA ALA A 50 -26.63 -14.17 -12.55
C ALA A 50 -25.94 -12.98 -13.21
N PRO A 51 -26.64 -12.22 -14.10
CA PRO A 51 -26.05 -11.04 -14.73
C PRO A 51 -25.71 -9.96 -13.73
N VAL A 52 -24.60 -9.26 -13.96
CA VAL A 52 -24.24 -8.05 -13.19
C VAL A 52 -25.21 -6.93 -13.53
N MET A 53 -25.91 -6.42 -12.53
CA MET A 53 -26.91 -5.35 -12.67
C MET A 53 -26.32 -3.94 -12.41
N HIS A 54 -25.10 -3.85 -11.95
CA HIS A 54 -24.44 -2.61 -11.57
C HIS A 54 -23.20 -2.35 -12.42
N PRO A 55 -22.79 -1.08 -12.59
CA PRO A 55 -21.54 -0.75 -13.25
C PRO A 55 -20.35 -1.28 -12.43
N VAL A 56 -19.35 -1.80 -13.14
CA VAL A 56 -18.09 -2.24 -12.56
C VAL A 56 -17.02 -1.26 -12.99
N HIS A 57 -16.34 -0.66 -12.03
CA HIS A 57 -15.26 0.30 -12.25
C HIS A 57 -13.92 -0.36 -12.03
N CYS A 58 -13.02 -0.15 -12.98
CA CYS A 58 -11.61 -0.53 -12.83
C CYS A 58 -10.77 0.74 -12.86
N ARG A 59 -9.93 0.93 -11.84
CA ARG A 59 -9.02 2.06 -11.73
C ARG A 59 -7.60 1.56 -11.65
N ILE A 60 -6.71 2.18 -12.42
CA ILE A 60 -5.28 1.92 -12.42
C ILE A 60 -4.59 3.16 -11.88
N HIS A 61 -3.89 2.99 -10.77
CA HIS A 61 -3.14 4.06 -10.12
C HIS A 61 -1.65 3.80 -10.27
N HIS A 62 -0.88 4.87 -10.41
CA HIS A 62 0.56 4.84 -10.51
C HIS A 62 1.16 5.55 -9.31
N TRP A 63 2.03 4.85 -8.59
CA TRP A 63 2.64 5.34 -7.37
C TRP A 63 4.15 5.41 -7.51
N PHE A 64 4.74 6.47 -7.04
CA PHE A 64 6.17 6.60 -6.85
C PHE A 64 6.49 6.55 -5.35
N VAL A 65 7.30 5.58 -4.95
CA VAL A 65 7.70 5.41 -3.55
C VAL A 65 9.23 5.43 -3.48
N PRO A 66 9.85 6.45 -2.90
CA PRO A 66 11.29 6.50 -2.73
C PRO A 66 11.76 5.50 -1.65
N ASN A 67 12.87 4.82 -1.93
CA ASN A 67 13.40 3.77 -1.04
C ASN A 67 13.75 4.27 0.36
N ARG A 68 14.12 5.54 0.52
CA ARG A 68 14.39 6.15 1.84
C ARG A 68 13.18 6.19 2.78
N LEU A 69 11.96 6.03 2.25
CA LEU A 69 10.73 5.90 3.05
C LEU A 69 10.47 4.45 3.44
N LEU A 70 11.10 3.50 2.77
CA LEU A 70 10.90 2.07 2.97
C LEU A 70 12.03 1.43 3.77
N TRP A 71 13.15 2.12 3.88
CA TRP A 71 14.35 1.64 4.56
C TRP A 71 15.16 2.82 5.09
N GLU A 72 15.32 2.87 6.41
CA GLU A 72 15.98 3.99 7.09
C GLU A 72 17.45 4.16 6.68
N ASP A 73 18.18 3.05 6.51
CA ASP A 73 19.59 3.08 6.16
C ASP A 73 19.85 3.17 4.63
N TRP A 74 18.82 3.46 3.83
CA TRP A 74 18.97 3.50 2.37
C TRP A 74 20.06 4.45 1.87
N GLU A 75 20.14 5.64 2.45
CA GLU A 75 21.13 6.65 2.03
C GLU A 75 22.54 6.22 2.41
N ASP A 76 22.74 5.65 3.58
CA ASP A 76 24.04 5.14 4.04
C ASP A 76 24.47 3.91 3.21
N PHE A 77 23.55 3.02 2.91
CA PHE A 77 23.79 1.85 2.07
C PHE A 77 24.33 2.22 0.67
N ILE A 78 23.73 3.23 0.00
CA ILE A 78 24.14 3.61 -1.36
C ILE A 78 25.34 4.55 -1.41
N THR A 79 25.64 5.27 -0.31
CA THR A 79 26.76 6.22 -0.24
C THR A 79 27.96 5.69 0.53
N GLY A 80 27.78 4.61 1.30
CA GLY A 80 28.79 4.07 2.22
C GLY A 80 28.78 4.72 3.60
N GLY A 81 27.80 5.57 3.90
CA GLY A 81 27.72 6.29 5.16
C GLY A 81 28.76 7.42 5.32
N PRO A 82 28.78 8.11 6.47
CA PRO A 82 29.63 9.28 6.71
C PRO A 82 31.13 8.99 6.64
N ASP A 83 31.55 7.76 6.94
CA ASP A 83 32.96 7.33 6.97
C ASP A 83 33.30 6.33 5.85
N GLY A 84 32.33 5.98 5.00
CA GLY A 84 32.50 5.00 3.92
C GLY A 84 32.55 3.54 4.40
N MET A 85 32.16 3.25 5.64
CA MET A 85 32.19 1.92 6.27
C MET A 85 30.80 1.41 6.64
N ASP A 86 29.77 1.81 5.90
CA ASP A 86 28.41 1.31 6.15
C ASP A 86 28.37 -0.22 6.05
N ALA A 87 27.74 -0.85 7.05
CA ALA A 87 27.57 -2.29 7.17
C ALA A 87 26.09 -2.71 7.20
N SER A 88 25.19 -1.83 6.76
CA SER A 88 23.77 -2.13 6.70
C SER A 88 23.47 -3.29 5.74
N VAL A 89 22.57 -4.16 6.15
CA VAL A 89 22.20 -5.38 5.41
C VAL A 89 20.92 -5.12 4.66
N PHE A 90 20.92 -5.39 3.36
CA PHE A 90 19.76 -5.20 2.50
C PHE A 90 18.51 -5.92 3.05
N PRO A 91 17.35 -5.26 3.14
CA PRO A 91 16.15 -5.86 3.70
C PRO A 91 15.54 -6.92 2.77
N THR A 92 15.31 -8.12 3.32
CA THR A 92 14.81 -9.27 2.57
C THR A 92 13.61 -9.92 3.28
N ILE A 93 12.72 -10.52 2.50
CA ILE A 93 11.63 -11.38 2.97
C ILE A 93 11.84 -12.78 2.42
N THR A 94 11.71 -13.78 3.29
CA THR A 94 11.83 -15.18 2.90
C THR A 94 10.43 -15.76 2.65
N MET A 95 10.24 -16.34 1.47
CA MET A 95 9.00 -17.01 1.13
C MET A 95 8.79 -18.28 1.98
N PRO A 96 7.54 -18.71 2.21
CA PRO A 96 7.24 -19.87 3.03
C PRO A 96 8.06 -21.11 2.67
N GLY A 97 8.61 -21.80 3.70
CA GLY A 97 9.53 -22.92 3.53
C GLY A 97 8.90 -24.21 2.97
N GLY A 98 7.59 -24.37 3.05
CA GLY A 98 6.90 -25.56 2.56
C GLY A 98 6.46 -25.49 1.11
N SER A 99 5.86 -24.38 0.70
CA SER A 99 5.20 -24.24 -0.60
C SER A 99 5.69 -23.04 -1.43
N GLY A 100 6.54 -22.18 -0.85
CA GLY A 100 6.91 -20.91 -1.49
C GLY A 100 5.73 -19.96 -1.65
N ALA A 101 5.84 -19.01 -2.57
CA ALA A 101 4.74 -18.13 -2.95
C ALA A 101 3.63 -18.93 -3.65
N THR A 102 2.38 -18.64 -3.32
CA THR A 102 1.20 -19.28 -3.94
C THR A 102 0.70 -18.44 -5.10
N VAL A 103 0.08 -19.09 -6.09
CA VAL A 103 -0.59 -18.42 -7.20
C VAL A 103 -1.69 -17.50 -6.65
N GLY A 104 -1.78 -16.29 -7.18
CA GLY A 104 -2.75 -15.29 -6.72
C GLY A 104 -2.38 -14.60 -5.40
N SER A 105 -1.18 -14.81 -4.88
CA SER A 105 -0.66 -14.05 -3.72
C SER A 105 -0.04 -12.72 -4.13
N LEU A 106 0.18 -11.84 -3.17
CA LEU A 106 0.89 -10.58 -3.41
C LEU A 106 2.28 -10.81 -4.03
N ALA A 107 2.99 -11.86 -3.59
CA ALA A 107 4.29 -12.24 -4.13
C ALA A 107 4.20 -12.60 -5.63
N ASP A 108 3.19 -13.38 -6.04
CA ASP A 108 2.94 -13.72 -7.44
C ASP A 108 2.64 -12.46 -8.27
N TYR A 109 1.80 -11.57 -7.76
CA TYR A 109 1.51 -10.30 -8.43
C TYR A 109 2.73 -9.37 -8.51
N LEU A 110 3.66 -9.44 -7.59
CA LEU A 110 4.93 -8.72 -7.66
C LEU A 110 5.96 -9.39 -8.60
N GLY A 111 5.65 -10.58 -9.13
CA GLY A 111 6.48 -11.28 -10.10
C GLY A 111 7.46 -12.28 -9.49
N ILE A 112 7.26 -12.67 -8.24
CA ILE A 112 8.07 -13.68 -7.56
C ILE A 112 7.60 -15.07 -8.01
N PRO A 113 8.52 -15.99 -8.36
CA PRO A 113 8.18 -17.33 -8.78
C PRO A 113 7.37 -18.09 -7.72
N THR A 114 6.26 -18.70 -8.14
CA THR A 114 5.43 -19.51 -7.28
C THR A 114 6.02 -20.91 -7.09
N GLY A 115 5.75 -21.54 -5.95
CA GLY A 115 6.19 -22.91 -5.68
C GLY A 115 7.66 -23.10 -5.32
N VAL A 116 8.41 -22.00 -5.15
CA VAL A 116 9.82 -22.07 -4.73
C VAL A 116 9.92 -21.82 -3.24
N ALA A 117 10.22 -22.87 -2.49
CA ALA A 117 10.33 -22.81 -1.03
C ALA A 117 11.56 -22.00 -0.58
N SER A 118 11.40 -21.25 0.51
CA SER A 118 12.48 -20.49 1.15
C SER A 118 13.24 -19.54 0.21
N LEU A 119 12.60 -19.06 -0.85
CA LEU A 119 13.19 -18.06 -1.72
C LEU A 119 13.29 -16.73 -0.97
N GLU A 120 14.48 -16.18 -0.90
CA GLU A 120 14.75 -14.87 -0.32
C GLU A 120 14.64 -13.80 -1.39
N VAL A 121 13.84 -12.78 -1.13
CA VAL A 121 13.54 -11.70 -2.09
C VAL A 121 13.63 -10.33 -1.41
N SER A 122 13.72 -9.26 -2.20
CA SER A 122 13.69 -7.89 -1.67
C SER A 122 12.41 -7.61 -0.89
N ALA A 123 12.54 -7.03 0.31
CA ALA A 123 11.42 -6.57 1.11
C ALA A 123 10.78 -5.27 0.59
N LEU A 124 11.53 -4.46 -0.17
CA LEU A 124 11.10 -3.10 -0.56
C LEU A 124 9.77 -3.06 -1.33
N PRO A 125 9.46 -3.96 -2.29
CA PRO A 125 8.17 -3.97 -2.96
C PRO A 125 6.99 -4.25 -2.02
N PHE A 126 7.17 -5.12 -1.03
CA PHE A 126 6.14 -5.43 -0.02
C PHE A 126 5.92 -4.25 0.93
N ARG A 127 6.99 -3.61 1.37
CA ARG A 127 6.95 -2.39 2.18
C ARG A 127 6.24 -1.27 1.44
N ALA A 128 6.58 -1.08 0.15
CA ALA A 128 5.93 -0.08 -0.70
C ALA A 128 4.42 -0.34 -0.85
N TYR A 129 4.02 -1.58 -1.09
CA TYR A 129 2.62 -1.96 -1.20
C TYR A 129 1.84 -1.67 0.09
N ASN A 130 2.38 -2.07 1.25
CA ASN A 130 1.75 -1.83 2.54
C ASN A 130 1.67 -0.34 2.88
N MET A 131 2.71 0.44 2.55
CA MET A 131 2.71 1.89 2.73
C MET A 131 1.64 2.58 1.88
N ILE A 132 1.54 2.22 0.60
CA ILE A 132 0.51 2.74 -0.30
C ILE A 132 -0.89 2.42 0.23
N TRP A 133 -1.11 1.18 0.69
CA TRP A 133 -2.40 0.81 1.26
C TRP A 133 -2.72 1.56 2.54
N ASN A 134 -1.78 1.70 3.45
CA ASN A 134 -1.96 2.43 4.70
C ASN A 134 -2.37 3.89 4.46
N GLU A 135 -1.75 4.55 3.47
CA GLU A 135 -1.98 5.98 3.22
C GLU A 135 -3.23 6.26 2.38
N TYR A 136 -3.52 5.42 1.38
CA TYR A 136 -4.49 5.78 0.35
C TYR A 136 -5.71 4.87 0.25
N TYR A 137 -5.63 3.64 0.74
CA TYR A 137 -6.69 2.65 0.53
C TYR A 137 -7.34 2.14 1.81
N ARG A 138 -6.74 2.39 2.93
CA ARG A 138 -7.26 2.05 4.24
C ARG A 138 -8.31 3.05 4.69
N ASP A 139 -9.39 2.61 5.34
CA ASP A 139 -10.20 3.49 6.17
C ASP A 139 -9.48 3.69 7.51
N GLN A 140 -8.84 4.85 7.68
CA GLN A 140 -8.01 5.15 8.85
C GLN A 140 -8.77 5.14 10.19
N ASP A 141 -10.09 5.25 10.15
CA ASP A 141 -10.90 5.22 11.36
C ASP A 141 -11.37 3.82 11.75
N LEU A 142 -11.48 2.91 10.79
CA LEU A 142 -12.06 1.58 10.98
C LEU A 142 -11.06 0.45 10.88
N GLN A 143 -9.96 0.65 10.15
CA GLN A 143 -8.96 -0.38 9.87
C GLN A 143 -7.64 -0.04 10.55
N THR A 144 -7.06 -1.04 11.19
CA THR A 144 -5.72 -0.92 11.78
C THR A 144 -4.67 -0.79 10.68
N GLU A 145 -3.66 -0.01 10.95
CA GLU A 145 -2.49 0.14 10.10
C GLU A 145 -1.72 -1.19 9.99
N LEU A 146 -1.25 -1.51 8.80
CA LEU A 146 -0.33 -2.62 8.59
C LEU A 146 1.05 -2.25 9.12
N ALA A 147 1.65 -3.16 9.87
CA ALA A 147 3.02 -3.00 10.31
C ALA A 147 3.98 -3.08 9.12
N ILE A 148 4.95 -2.17 9.08
CA ILE A 148 6.01 -2.11 8.09
C ILE A 148 7.33 -2.05 8.86
N ASP A 149 8.23 -2.96 8.58
CA ASP A 149 9.59 -2.88 9.07
C ASP A 149 10.39 -1.91 8.19
N LEU A 150 11.05 -0.94 8.78
CA LEU A 150 11.91 0.01 8.08
C LEU A 150 13.40 -0.27 8.31
N GLY A 151 13.71 -1.30 9.09
CA GLY A 151 15.07 -1.68 9.44
C GLY A 151 15.79 -2.46 8.36
N SER A 152 17.06 -2.72 8.62
CA SER A 152 17.97 -3.50 7.79
C SER A 152 17.87 -5.00 8.07
N GLY A 153 18.21 -5.84 7.10
CA GLY A 153 18.27 -7.29 7.23
C GLY A 153 16.94 -8.01 7.04
N PRO A 154 16.81 -9.25 7.54
CA PRO A 154 15.61 -10.07 7.33
C PRO A 154 14.36 -9.46 7.96
N ASP A 155 13.35 -9.22 7.15
CA ASP A 155 12.06 -8.64 7.54
C ASP A 155 11.02 -9.75 7.75
N SER A 156 10.55 -9.89 8.97
CA SER A 156 9.49 -10.82 9.36
C SER A 156 8.20 -10.14 9.80
N THR A 157 8.18 -8.82 9.79
CA THR A 157 7.07 -8.01 10.32
C THR A 157 6.15 -7.52 9.21
N THR A 158 6.71 -7.15 8.05
CA THR A 158 5.95 -6.64 6.94
C THR A 158 5.01 -7.68 6.36
N GLY A 159 3.73 -7.35 6.27
CA GLY A 159 2.70 -8.24 5.75
C GLY A 159 2.90 -8.57 4.27
N THR A 160 2.68 -9.83 3.90
CA THR A 160 2.78 -10.32 2.51
C THR A 160 1.42 -10.66 1.89
N GLY A 161 0.32 -10.31 2.56
CA GLY A 161 -1.04 -10.57 2.10
C GLY A 161 -1.61 -9.45 1.22
N ILE A 162 -2.49 -9.83 0.28
CA ILE A 162 -3.28 -8.87 -0.49
C ILE A 162 -4.27 -8.17 0.43
N GLN A 163 -4.47 -6.89 0.22
CA GLN A 163 -5.38 -6.06 0.98
C GLN A 163 -6.55 -5.60 0.13
N ASN A 164 -7.69 -5.41 0.78
CA ASN A 164 -8.86 -4.82 0.16
C ASN A 164 -8.85 -3.30 0.31
N CYS A 165 -9.30 -2.61 -0.74
CA CYS A 165 -9.51 -1.17 -0.70
C CYS A 165 -10.74 -0.85 0.15
N ALA A 166 -10.67 0.19 0.97
CA ALA A 166 -11.85 0.71 1.63
C ALA A 166 -12.83 1.31 0.60
N TRP A 167 -14.12 1.23 0.91
CA TRP A 167 -15.17 1.86 0.10
C TRP A 167 -15.01 3.37 0.03
N GLU A 168 -15.34 3.93 -1.11
CA GLU A 168 -15.44 5.39 -1.25
C GLU A 168 -16.55 5.91 -0.32
N LYS A 169 -16.32 7.11 0.23
CA LYS A 169 -17.31 7.74 1.11
C LYS A 169 -18.47 8.26 0.29
N ASP A 170 -19.67 7.96 0.75
CA ASP A 170 -20.94 8.46 0.24
C ASP A 170 -21.74 9.15 1.36
N TYR A 171 -23.00 9.54 1.10
CA TYR A 171 -23.85 10.17 2.10
C TYR A 171 -24.11 9.30 3.33
N PHE A 172 -24.09 7.98 3.19
CA PHE A 172 -24.38 7.05 4.29
C PHE A 172 -23.11 6.67 5.06
N THR A 173 -21.96 6.63 4.39
CA THR A 173 -20.70 6.16 4.98
C THR A 173 -19.77 7.29 5.41
N SER A 174 -20.05 8.55 5.05
CA SER A 174 -19.25 9.72 5.44
C SER A 174 -19.47 10.15 6.89
N ALA A 175 -20.67 9.94 7.43
CA ALA A 175 -20.98 10.26 8.81
C ALA A 175 -20.40 9.19 9.75
N ARG A 176 -19.66 9.62 10.77
CA ARG A 176 -19.15 8.74 11.82
C ARG A 176 -20.06 8.78 13.03
N PRO A 177 -20.40 7.63 13.66
CA PRO A 177 -21.23 7.59 14.85
C PRO A 177 -20.49 7.91 16.15
N TRP A 178 -19.33 8.56 16.05
CA TRP A 178 -18.51 8.99 17.17
C TRP A 178 -17.97 10.39 16.93
N GLU A 179 -17.51 11.02 18.00
CA GLU A 179 -16.92 12.36 17.98
C GLU A 179 -15.60 12.41 17.18
N GLN A 180 -15.18 13.60 16.81
CA GLN A 180 -13.90 13.84 16.14
C GLN A 180 -12.74 13.31 16.99
N LYS A 181 -11.68 12.81 16.32
CA LYS A 181 -10.45 12.37 16.97
C LYS A 181 -9.83 13.54 17.75
N GLY A 182 -9.46 13.28 18.98
CA GLY A 182 -8.83 14.25 19.88
C GLY A 182 -9.15 13.94 21.34
N PRO A 183 -8.59 14.70 22.28
CA PRO A 183 -8.98 14.60 23.68
C PRO A 183 -10.43 15.04 23.87
N SER A 184 -11.16 14.34 24.73
CA SER A 184 -12.53 14.70 25.08
C SER A 184 -12.57 16.12 25.63
N ILE A 185 -13.44 16.93 25.05
CA ILE A 185 -13.69 18.29 25.54
C ILE A 185 -14.87 18.26 26.47
N THR A 186 -14.65 18.57 27.74
CA THR A 186 -15.73 18.73 28.71
C THR A 186 -16.18 20.18 28.70
N VAL A 187 -17.42 20.42 28.29
CA VAL A 187 -18.05 21.73 28.43
C VAL A 187 -18.66 21.81 29.83
N PRO A 188 -18.17 22.65 30.73
CA PRO A 188 -18.74 22.79 32.05
C PRO A 188 -20.11 23.45 31.92
N LEU A 189 -21.14 22.67 32.20
CA LEU A 189 -22.48 23.21 32.41
C LEU A 189 -22.54 23.75 33.83
N GLY A 190 -22.86 25.00 34.00
CA GLY A 190 -23.04 25.60 35.34
C GLY A 190 -24.09 24.83 36.14
N THR A 191 -23.86 24.69 37.43
CA THR A 191 -24.76 24.01 38.35
C THR A 191 -26.07 24.81 38.59
N THR A 192 -26.11 26.08 38.23
CA THR A 192 -27.26 26.96 38.41
C THR A 192 -27.40 27.89 37.20
N ALA A 193 -28.59 28.01 36.68
CA ALA A 193 -28.97 29.05 35.74
C ALA A 193 -29.78 30.14 36.52
N PRO A 194 -29.28 31.38 36.68
CA PRO A 194 -30.04 32.41 37.31
C PRO A 194 -31.27 32.80 36.46
N ILE A 195 -32.43 32.69 37.03
CA ILE A 195 -33.66 33.16 36.38
C ILE A 195 -33.75 34.66 36.61
N VAL A 196 -33.60 35.44 35.56
CA VAL A 196 -33.83 36.87 35.59
C VAL A 196 -35.27 37.13 35.20
N THR A 197 -36.08 37.52 36.20
CA THR A 197 -37.42 38.03 35.95
C THR A 197 -37.33 39.42 35.38
N GLY A 198 -37.57 39.55 34.06
CA GLY A 198 -37.66 40.88 33.45
C GLY A 198 -38.81 41.66 34.04
N LYS A 199 -38.54 42.88 34.60
CA LYS A 199 -39.56 43.85 34.86
C LYS A 199 -40.22 44.26 33.53
N ARG A 200 -41.54 44.16 33.46
CA ARG A 200 -42.35 44.82 32.44
C ARG A 200 -42.28 46.31 32.56
#